data_37d4e08abb358e555141d6f872d39bc6
#
_entry.id   37d4e08abb358e555141d6f872d39bc6
#
_cell.length_a   1.000
_cell.length_b   1.000
_cell.length_c   1.000
_cell.angle_alpha   90.00
_cell.angle_beta   90.00
_cell.angle_gamma   90.00
#
_symmetry.space_group_name_H-M   'P 1'
#
loop_
_entity.id
_entity.type
_entity.pdbx_description
1 polymer ?
#
loop_
_entity_poly.entity_id
_entity_poly.type
_entity_poly.pdbx_seq_one_letter_code
_entity_poly.pdbx_strand_id
1 'polypeptide(L)'
;LSIRRQRQMCIRDSLCVDEKGNVITGDHILYIYGRYMKERGKLENNTVVTTVMSNFGLYKAFDEQGIGYAKTAVGDKYVYEYMCENGCRIGGEQSGHIIFSRYASTGDGILTSLKMMEVMMAKKKKMSELCEGLSIYPQVLRNARVTDKRAAQDDADVQAAVKAVADSLGDSGRILVRESGTEPLVRVMVEAETDEI
;
A
#
# COMPACT_ATOMS: atom_id res chain seq x y z
N LEU A 1 27.51 -0.15 -13.12
CA LEU A 1 26.30 -0.99 -13.29
C LEU A 1 25.31 -0.84 -12.10
N SER A 2 25.81 -0.80 -10.85
CA SER A 2 24.97 -0.61 -9.65
C SER A 2 24.29 0.77 -9.58
N ILE A 3 25.03 1.82 -9.96
CA ILE A 3 24.52 3.21 -9.99
C ILE A 3 23.38 3.35 -11.02
N ARG A 4 23.46 2.65 -12.14
CA ARG A 4 22.42 2.67 -13.17
C ARG A 4 21.14 1.94 -12.71
N ARG A 5 21.29 0.85 -11.94
CA ARG A 5 20.18 0.14 -11.32
C ARG A 5 19.47 0.99 -10.26
N GLN A 6 20.21 1.67 -9.40
CA GLN A 6 19.66 2.58 -8.40
C GLN A 6 18.90 3.75 -9.03
N ARG A 7 19.41 4.34 -10.10
CA ARG A 7 18.71 5.40 -10.86
C ARG A 7 17.40 4.90 -11.49
N GLN A 8 17.37 3.67 -11.98
CA GLN A 8 16.15 3.08 -12.53
C GLN A 8 15.09 2.79 -11.45
N MET A 9 15.49 2.38 -10.24
CA MET A 9 14.57 2.23 -9.11
C MET A 9 13.97 3.58 -8.70
N CYS A 10 14.78 4.63 -8.59
CA CYS A 10 14.30 5.97 -8.23
C CYS A 10 13.34 6.60 -9.26
N ILE A 11 13.35 6.17 -10.52
CA ILE A 11 12.42 6.66 -11.55
C ILE A 11 11.05 5.97 -11.45
N ARG A 12 10.97 4.81 -10.84
CA ARG A 12 9.73 4.01 -10.75
C ARG A 12 8.87 4.40 -9.56
N ASP A 13 9.48 4.78 -8.46
CA ASP A 13 8.78 5.13 -7.23
C ASP A 13 8.40 6.60 -7.23
N SER A 14 7.24 6.90 -6.69
CA SER A 14 6.71 8.27 -6.60
C SER A 14 6.26 8.55 -5.19
N LEU A 15 6.83 9.59 -4.62
CA LEU A 15 6.29 10.23 -3.43
C LEU A 15 5.92 11.67 -3.81
N CYS A 16 4.77 12.10 -3.35
CA CYS A 16 4.36 13.50 -3.49
C CYS A 16 4.52 14.23 -2.15
N VAL A 17 4.56 15.54 -2.22
CA VAL A 17 4.48 16.40 -1.03
C VAL A 17 3.34 17.38 -1.27
N ASP A 18 2.47 17.52 -0.29
CA ASP A 18 1.37 18.49 -0.38
C ASP A 18 1.85 19.92 -0.11
N GLU A 19 0.98 20.89 -0.28
CA GLU A 19 1.28 22.31 -0.06
C GLU A 19 1.51 22.67 1.41
N LYS A 20 1.29 21.74 2.33
CA LYS A 20 1.54 21.89 3.78
C LYS A 20 2.86 21.25 4.21
N GLY A 21 3.55 20.56 3.27
CA GLY A 21 4.80 19.85 3.53
C GLY A 21 4.62 18.40 3.99
N ASN A 22 3.40 17.84 3.96
CA ASN A 22 3.18 16.45 4.32
C ASN A 22 3.56 15.50 3.18
N VAL A 23 4.17 14.37 3.53
CA VAL A 23 4.50 13.33 2.55
C VAL A 23 3.25 12.54 2.18
N ILE A 24 2.99 12.46 0.88
CA ILE A 24 1.91 11.70 0.26
C ILE A 24 2.49 10.39 -0.27
N THR A 25 2.22 9.31 0.43
CA THR A 25 2.74 7.96 0.12
C THR A 25 1.98 7.30 -1.03
N GLY A 26 2.43 6.12 -1.45
CA GLY A 26 1.73 5.33 -2.46
C GLY A 26 0.29 5.00 -2.06
N ASP A 27 0.01 4.77 -0.79
CA ASP A 27 -1.36 4.53 -0.30
C ASP A 27 -2.28 5.73 -0.54
N HIS A 28 -1.80 6.95 -0.32
CA HIS A 28 -2.57 8.16 -0.65
C HIS A 28 -2.83 8.26 -2.16
N ILE A 29 -1.81 7.96 -2.98
CA ILE A 29 -1.94 7.99 -4.44
C ILE A 29 -2.98 6.97 -4.91
N LEU A 30 -2.93 5.74 -4.39
CA LEU A 30 -3.91 4.68 -4.70
C LEU A 30 -5.33 5.10 -4.29
N TYR A 31 -5.48 5.72 -3.11
CA TYR A 31 -6.75 6.23 -2.63
C TYR A 31 -7.31 7.33 -3.54
N ILE A 32 -6.51 8.34 -3.82
CA ILE A 32 -6.93 9.50 -4.63
C ILE A 32 -7.32 9.05 -6.05
N TYR A 33 -6.43 8.29 -6.68
CA TYR A 33 -6.66 7.90 -8.07
C TYR A 33 -7.71 6.81 -8.22
N GLY A 34 -7.80 5.88 -7.27
CA GLY A 34 -8.88 4.88 -7.20
C GLY A 34 -10.26 5.52 -7.12
N ARG A 35 -10.43 6.49 -6.22
CA ARG A 35 -11.67 7.30 -6.13
C ARG A 35 -11.98 8.03 -7.44
N TYR A 36 -10.98 8.70 -8.00
CA TYR A 36 -11.14 9.42 -9.26
C TYR A 36 -11.56 8.52 -10.42
N MET A 37 -10.98 7.33 -10.52
CA MET A 37 -11.38 6.34 -11.51
C MET A 37 -12.80 5.84 -11.27
N LYS A 38 -13.18 5.56 -10.02
CA LYS A 38 -14.53 5.11 -9.65
C LYS A 38 -15.58 6.14 -10.04
N GLU A 39 -15.40 7.40 -9.67
CA GLU A 39 -16.32 8.48 -9.99
C GLU A 39 -16.53 8.66 -11.51
N ARG A 40 -15.54 8.32 -12.31
CA ARG A 40 -15.61 8.37 -13.79
C ARG A 40 -16.09 7.07 -14.43
N GLY A 41 -16.44 6.07 -13.64
CA GLY A 41 -16.81 4.74 -14.14
C GLY A 41 -15.67 4.01 -14.87
N LYS A 42 -14.42 4.30 -14.50
CA LYS A 42 -13.21 3.75 -15.12
C LYS A 42 -12.42 2.81 -14.22
N LEU A 43 -12.90 2.57 -13.01
CA LEU A 43 -12.32 1.59 -12.09
C LEU A 43 -12.88 0.21 -12.43
N GLU A 44 -12.21 -0.50 -13.33
CA GLU A 44 -12.63 -1.83 -13.78
C GLU A 44 -12.66 -2.79 -12.59
N ASN A 45 -13.69 -3.62 -12.54
CA ASN A 45 -14.02 -4.52 -11.43
C ASN A 45 -14.15 -3.80 -10.06
N ASN A 46 -14.29 -2.47 -10.06
CA ASN A 46 -14.34 -1.64 -8.86
C ASN A 46 -13.20 -1.95 -7.86
N THR A 47 -12.00 -2.32 -8.37
CA THR A 47 -10.92 -2.88 -7.55
C THR A 47 -9.61 -2.13 -7.74
N VAL A 48 -8.94 -1.79 -6.62
CA VAL A 48 -7.55 -1.30 -6.54
C VAL A 48 -6.68 -2.43 -6.01
N VAL A 49 -5.55 -2.72 -6.67
CA VAL A 49 -4.63 -3.78 -6.22
C VAL A 49 -3.55 -3.18 -5.34
N THR A 50 -3.38 -3.75 -4.15
CA THR A 50 -2.41 -3.31 -3.13
C THR A 50 -1.54 -4.48 -2.68
N THR A 51 -0.63 -4.25 -1.76
CA THR A 51 0.10 -5.32 -1.07
C THR A 51 -0.32 -5.42 0.38
N VAL A 52 0.02 -6.52 1.04
CA VAL A 52 -0.21 -6.70 2.48
C VAL A 52 0.46 -5.63 3.36
N MET A 53 1.35 -4.80 2.78
CA MET A 53 2.03 -3.70 3.46
C MET A 53 1.30 -2.36 3.38
N SER A 54 0.28 -2.23 2.53
CA SER A 54 -0.53 -0.99 2.50
C SER A 54 -1.20 -0.77 3.85
N ASN A 55 -1.26 0.48 4.28
CA ASN A 55 -1.76 0.85 5.60
C ASN A 55 -3.22 0.41 5.81
N PHE A 56 -3.54 -0.01 7.04
CA PHE A 56 -4.89 -0.48 7.37
C PHE A 56 -5.95 0.61 7.15
N GLY A 57 -5.61 1.86 7.41
CA GLY A 57 -6.48 3.01 7.12
C GLY A 57 -6.88 3.14 5.65
N LEU A 58 -6.02 2.71 4.71
CA LEU A 58 -6.38 2.67 3.30
C LEU A 58 -7.55 1.73 3.03
N TYR A 59 -7.55 0.55 3.65
CA TYR A 59 -8.62 -0.42 3.49
C TYR A 59 -9.93 0.10 4.07
N LYS A 60 -9.89 0.70 5.26
CA LYS A 60 -11.06 1.35 5.86
C LYS A 60 -11.62 2.44 4.96
N ALA A 61 -10.75 3.30 4.42
CA ALA A 61 -11.17 4.35 3.51
C ALA A 61 -11.75 3.80 2.20
N PHE A 62 -11.25 2.68 1.69
CA PHE A 62 -11.85 2.01 0.54
C PHE A 62 -13.22 1.41 0.86
N ASP A 63 -13.38 0.77 2.01
CA ASP A 63 -14.66 0.22 2.46
C ASP A 63 -15.72 1.32 2.56
N GLU A 64 -15.39 2.47 3.16
CA GLU A 64 -16.27 3.65 3.25
C GLU A 64 -16.67 4.20 1.88
N GLN A 65 -15.75 4.15 0.92
CA GLN A 65 -16.01 4.59 -0.45
C GLN A 65 -16.66 3.50 -1.32
N GLY A 66 -16.86 2.29 -0.80
CA GLY A 66 -17.35 1.13 -1.54
C GLY A 66 -16.41 0.74 -2.70
N ILE A 67 -15.11 0.93 -2.53
CA ILE A 67 -14.07 0.51 -3.48
C ILE A 67 -13.54 -0.85 -3.04
N GLY A 68 -13.57 -1.83 -3.94
CA GLY A 68 -12.96 -3.12 -3.72
C GLY A 68 -11.42 -3.02 -3.76
N TYR A 69 -10.76 -3.91 -3.04
CA TYR A 69 -9.31 -3.99 -3.07
C TYR A 69 -8.80 -5.43 -3.01
N ALA A 70 -7.65 -5.67 -3.61
CA ALA A 70 -6.93 -6.93 -3.52
C ALA A 70 -5.61 -6.71 -2.79
N LYS A 71 -5.24 -7.67 -1.93
CA LYS A 71 -3.99 -7.66 -1.16
C LYS A 71 -3.07 -8.75 -1.72
N THR A 72 -1.99 -8.37 -2.37
CA THR A 72 -0.98 -9.31 -2.85
C THR A 72 0.20 -9.43 -1.90
N ALA A 73 1.09 -10.39 -2.14
CA ALA A 73 2.41 -10.39 -1.54
C ALA A 73 3.19 -9.11 -1.94
N VAL A 74 4.20 -8.76 -1.13
CA VAL A 74 5.06 -7.60 -1.40
C VAL A 74 5.89 -7.83 -2.65
N GLY A 75 5.86 -6.88 -3.56
CA GLY A 75 6.60 -6.87 -4.81
C GLY A 75 5.71 -6.51 -6.00
N ASP A 76 6.21 -5.61 -6.84
CA ASP A 76 5.51 -5.10 -8.04
C ASP A 76 5.07 -6.21 -8.99
N LYS A 77 5.85 -7.29 -9.06
CA LYS A 77 5.53 -8.48 -9.84
C LYS A 77 4.17 -9.07 -9.45
N TYR A 78 3.93 -9.27 -8.16
CA TYR A 78 2.69 -9.88 -7.67
C TYR A 78 1.49 -8.95 -7.88
N VAL A 79 1.71 -7.66 -7.70
CA VAL A 79 0.69 -6.64 -7.99
C VAL A 79 0.31 -6.70 -9.46
N TYR A 80 1.29 -6.68 -10.38
CA TYR A 80 1.04 -6.68 -11.81
C TYR A 80 0.43 -8.00 -12.31
N GLU A 81 0.91 -9.15 -11.82
CA GLU A 81 0.33 -10.46 -12.13
C GLU A 81 -1.16 -10.49 -11.77
N TYR A 82 -1.51 -10.10 -10.54
CA TYR A 82 -2.91 -10.03 -10.12
C TYR A 82 -3.74 -9.07 -11.00
N MET A 83 -3.17 -7.90 -11.33
CA MET A 83 -3.84 -6.93 -12.19
C MET A 83 -4.16 -7.50 -13.57
N CYS A 84 -3.23 -8.26 -14.17
CA CYS A 84 -3.42 -8.90 -15.47
C CYS A 84 -4.50 -10.00 -15.43
N GLU A 85 -4.43 -10.87 -14.43
CA GLU A 85 -5.36 -11.99 -14.27
C GLU A 85 -6.79 -11.53 -14.01
N ASN A 86 -6.96 -10.41 -13.30
CA ASN A 86 -8.26 -9.91 -12.88
C ASN A 86 -8.70 -8.64 -13.62
N GLY A 87 -7.98 -8.21 -14.64
CA GLY A 87 -8.34 -7.04 -15.46
C GLY A 87 -8.31 -5.70 -14.70
N CYS A 88 -7.58 -5.60 -13.58
CA CYS A 88 -7.50 -4.37 -12.81
C CYS A 88 -6.61 -3.32 -13.48
N ARG A 89 -6.94 -2.04 -13.33
CA ARG A 89 -6.27 -0.93 -14.05
C ARG A 89 -5.29 -0.13 -13.21
N ILE A 90 -5.39 -0.22 -11.90
CA ILE A 90 -4.52 0.47 -10.96
C ILE A 90 -4.09 -0.47 -9.85
N GLY A 91 -2.84 -0.42 -9.50
CA GLY A 91 -2.28 -1.12 -8.36
C GLY A 91 -0.95 -0.54 -7.94
N GLY A 92 -0.45 -0.93 -6.80
CA GLY A 92 0.84 -0.45 -6.32
C GLY A 92 1.13 -0.78 -4.87
N GLU A 93 2.17 -0.14 -4.38
CA GLU A 93 2.70 -0.33 -3.03
C GLU A 93 2.75 0.98 -2.25
N GLN A 94 2.70 0.90 -0.94
CA GLN A 94 2.87 2.03 -0.03
C GLN A 94 4.15 2.85 -0.32
N SER A 95 5.22 2.18 -0.79
CA SER A 95 6.49 2.81 -1.17
C SER A 95 6.39 3.82 -2.31
N GLY A 96 5.27 3.87 -3.02
CA GLY A 96 5.05 4.76 -4.17
C GLY A 96 5.29 4.10 -5.53
N HIS A 97 5.46 2.79 -5.56
CA HIS A 97 5.53 2.03 -6.81
C HIS A 97 4.13 1.82 -7.36
N ILE A 98 3.68 2.71 -8.24
CA ILE A 98 2.30 2.74 -8.76
C ILE A 98 2.28 2.28 -10.21
N ILE A 99 1.40 1.30 -10.51
CA ILE A 99 1.23 0.71 -11.83
C ILE A 99 -0.13 1.12 -12.41
N PHE A 100 -0.10 1.68 -13.60
CA PHE A 100 -1.28 1.93 -14.42
C PHE A 100 -1.23 0.96 -15.62
N SER A 101 -1.85 -0.22 -15.50
CA SER A 101 -1.70 -1.34 -16.45
C SER A 101 -2.06 -0.99 -17.90
N ARG A 102 -2.85 0.06 -18.13
CA ARG A 102 -3.16 0.56 -19.47
C ARG A 102 -1.95 1.19 -20.17
N TYR A 103 -0.96 1.65 -19.42
CA TYR A 103 0.16 2.44 -19.96
C TYR A 103 1.50 1.74 -19.76
N ALA A 104 1.68 0.99 -18.68
CA ALA A 104 2.93 0.34 -18.35
C ALA A 104 2.69 -0.94 -17.54
N SER A 105 3.63 -1.89 -17.65
CA SER A 105 3.65 -3.15 -16.88
C SER A 105 4.41 -3.04 -15.56
N THR A 106 4.90 -1.87 -15.21
CA THR A 106 5.69 -1.59 -14.00
C THR A 106 5.36 -0.20 -13.50
N GLY A 107 5.76 0.12 -12.27
CA GLY A 107 5.65 1.48 -11.75
C GLY A 107 6.41 2.50 -12.59
N ASP A 108 5.82 3.68 -12.72
CA ASP A 108 6.38 4.81 -13.46
C ASP A 108 6.08 6.11 -12.70
N GLY A 109 7.12 6.71 -12.11
CA GLY A 109 6.99 7.92 -11.30
C GLY A 109 6.60 9.15 -12.11
N ILE A 110 7.04 9.25 -13.36
CA ILE A 110 6.68 10.37 -14.23
C ILE A 110 5.20 10.26 -14.61
N LEU A 111 4.77 9.08 -15.04
CA LEU A 111 3.36 8.83 -15.33
C LEU A 111 2.48 9.08 -14.10
N THR A 112 2.90 8.60 -12.93
CA THR A 112 2.18 8.80 -11.67
C THR A 112 2.03 10.28 -11.36
N SER A 113 3.09 11.08 -11.52
CA SER A 113 3.02 12.53 -11.29
C SER A 113 2.05 13.23 -12.24
N LEU A 114 2.07 12.87 -13.52
CA LEU A 114 1.12 13.40 -14.51
C LEU A 114 -0.33 13.00 -14.17
N LYS A 115 -0.54 11.77 -13.69
CA LYS A 115 -1.86 11.29 -13.25
C LYS A 115 -2.36 12.02 -12.01
N MET A 116 -1.49 12.35 -11.07
CA MET A 116 -1.87 13.15 -9.90
C MET A 116 -2.21 14.60 -10.29
N MET A 117 -1.44 15.22 -11.20
CA MET A 117 -1.78 16.53 -11.76
C MET A 117 -3.11 16.53 -12.51
N GLU A 118 -3.41 15.46 -13.27
CA GLU A 118 -4.71 15.26 -13.93
C GLU A 118 -5.86 15.35 -12.91
N VAL A 119 -5.74 14.66 -11.76
CA VAL A 119 -6.76 14.69 -10.72
C VAL A 119 -6.90 16.09 -10.11
N MET A 120 -5.79 16.72 -9.74
CA MET A 120 -5.78 18.07 -9.16
C MET A 120 -6.48 19.09 -10.08
N MET A 121 -6.17 19.05 -11.37
CA MET A 121 -6.78 19.94 -12.37
C MET A 121 -8.27 19.65 -12.56
N ALA A 122 -8.63 18.37 -12.68
CA ALA A 122 -10.03 17.96 -12.89
C ALA A 122 -10.93 18.28 -11.71
N LYS A 123 -10.41 18.13 -10.49
CA LYS A 123 -11.13 18.39 -9.24
C LYS A 123 -11.01 19.84 -8.77
N LYS A 124 -10.04 20.59 -9.29
CA LYS A 124 -9.68 21.92 -8.82
C LYS A 124 -9.39 21.95 -7.32
N LYS A 125 -8.73 20.90 -6.82
CA LYS A 125 -8.38 20.68 -5.42
C LYS A 125 -6.87 20.59 -5.24
N LYS A 126 -6.39 21.03 -4.09
CA LYS A 126 -5.02 20.86 -3.65
C LYS A 126 -4.77 19.40 -3.24
N MET A 127 -3.51 19.00 -3.13
CA MET A 127 -3.16 17.63 -2.79
C MET A 127 -3.68 17.23 -1.39
N SER A 128 -3.56 18.10 -0.39
CA SER A 128 -4.08 17.85 0.95
C SER A 128 -5.59 17.62 0.98
N GLU A 129 -6.35 18.36 0.15
CA GLU A 129 -7.81 18.21 0.05
C GLU A 129 -8.22 16.92 -0.67
N LEU A 130 -7.36 16.41 -1.55
CA LEU A 130 -7.59 15.11 -2.22
C LEU A 130 -7.36 13.93 -1.27
N CYS A 131 -6.53 14.10 -0.23
CA CYS A 131 -6.28 13.10 0.81
C CYS A 131 -7.40 13.00 1.85
N GLU A 132 -8.35 13.96 1.88
CA GLU A 132 -9.45 13.94 2.83
C GLU A 132 -10.24 12.62 2.77
N GLY A 133 -10.47 12.04 3.96
CA GLY A 133 -11.11 10.74 4.13
C GLY A 133 -10.15 9.56 4.16
N LEU A 134 -8.85 9.78 4.05
CA LEU A 134 -7.84 8.77 4.33
C LEU A 134 -7.09 9.11 5.61
N SER A 135 -7.27 8.30 6.64
CA SER A 135 -6.48 8.31 7.87
C SER A 135 -5.40 7.24 7.79
N ILE A 136 -4.14 7.64 7.88
CA ILE A 136 -3.03 6.69 8.00
C ILE A 136 -2.88 6.29 9.46
N TYR A 137 -3.07 5.02 9.73
CA TYR A 137 -2.95 4.47 11.06
C TYR A 137 -1.48 4.42 11.50
N PRO A 138 -1.19 4.79 12.75
CA PRO A 138 0.11 4.58 13.37
C PRO A 138 0.60 3.15 13.16
N GLN A 139 1.89 3.00 12.87
CA GLN A 139 2.51 1.72 12.56
C GLN A 139 3.76 1.49 13.40
N VAL A 140 3.81 0.36 14.07
CA VAL A 140 5.02 -0.11 14.76
C VAL A 140 5.57 -1.33 14.03
N LEU A 141 6.83 -1.26 13.60
CA LEU A 141 7.54 -2.36 12.96
C LEU A 141 8.69 -2.81 13.86
N ARG A 142 8.74 -4.10 14.17
CA ARG A 142 9.83 -4.76 14.91
C ARG A 142 10.41 -5.90 14.10
N ASN A 143 11.72 -6.07 14.21
CA ASN A 143 12.45 -7.14 13.54
C ASN A 143 13.02 -8.09 14.60
N ALA A 144 12.66 -9.36 14.53
CA ALA A 144 13.19 -10.41 15.39
C ALA A 144 14.17 -11.27 14.59
N ARG A 145 15.45 -11.37 15.04
CA ARG A 145 16.41 -12.28 14.44
C ARG A 145 16.08 -13.73 14.83
N VAL A 146 16.06 -14.62 13.87
CA VAL A 146 15.73 -16.02 14.05
C VAL A 146 16.69 -16.89 13.24
N THR A 147 16.92 -18.11 13.71
CA THR A 147 17.74 -19.09 12.98
C THR A 147 16.97 -19.75 11.84
N ASP A 148 15.69 -20.04 12.07
CA ASP A 148 14.77 -20.56 11.07
C ASP A 148 13.51 -19.69 11.06
N LYS A 149 13.30 -18.99 9.95
CA LYS A 149 12.20 -18.04 9.79
C LYS A 149 10.84 -18.73 9.77
N ARG A 150 10.79 -19.87 9.08
CA ARG A 150 9.56 -20.62 8.93
C ARG A 150 9.15 -21.29 10.24
N ALA A 151 10.10 -21.93 10.90
CA ALA A 151 9.85 -22.54 12.21
C ALA A 151 9.39 -21.49 13.24
N ALA A 152 10.00 -20.29 13.25
CA ALA A 152 9.60 -19.22 14.13
C ALA A 152 8.20 -18.65 13.79
N GLN A 153 7.82 -18.63 12.53
CA GLN A 153 6.48 -18.15 12.13
C GLN A 153 5.40 -19.21 12.41
N ASP A 154 5.73 -20.50 12.27
CA ASP A 154 4.80 -21.62 12.48
C ASP A 154 4.76 -22.07 13.97
N ASP A 155 5.55 -21.46 14.84
CA ASP A 155 5.60 -21.76 16.26
C ASP A 155 4.23 -21.51 16.93
N ALA A 156 3.76 -22.46 17.74
CA ALA A 156 2.43 -22.41 18.32
C ALA A 156 2.23 -21.24 19.30
N ASP A 157 3.29 -20.89 20.09
CA ASP A 157 3.21 -19.79 21.04
C ASP A 157 3.22 -18.45 20.32
N VAL A 158 3.99 -18.33 19.22
CA VAL A 158 3.98 -17.15 18.35
C VAL A 158 2.61 -16.96 17.72
N GLN A 159 2.03 -18.02 17.17
CA GLN A 159 0.69 -17.95 16.57
C GLN A 159 -0.39 -17.63 17.60
N ALA A 160 -0.31 -18.16 18.79
CA ALA A 160 -1.23 -17.83 19.89
C ALA A 160 -1.11 -16.35 20.31
N ALA A 161 0.10 -15.83 20.42
CA ALA A 161 0.35 -14.42 20.71
C ALA A 161 -0.18 -13.49 19.60
N VAL A 162 0.08 -13.83 18.34
CA VAL A 162 -0.44 -13.09 17.17
C VAL A 162 -1.96 -13.05 17.19
N LYS A 163 -2.60 -14.20 17.47
CA LYS A 163 -4.05 -14.26 17.56
C LYS A 163 -4.59 -13.41 18.71
N ALA A 164 -3.98 -13.48 19.89
CA ALA A 164 -4.40 -12.67 21.03
C ALA A 164 -4.33 -11.17 20.74
N VAL A 165 -3.27 -10.71 20.06
CA VAL A 165 -3.13 -9.31 19.65
C VAL A 165 -4.18 -8.98 18.56
N ALA A 166 -4.39 -9.84 17.58
CA ALA A 166 -5.41 -9.62 16.56
C ALA A 166 -6.81 -9.51 17.17
N ASP A 167 -7.14 -10.40 18.12
CA ASP A 167 -8.43 -10.39 18.83
C ASP A 167 -8.59 -9.10 19.68
N SER A 168 -7.50 -8.59 20.27
CA SER A 168 -7.54 -7.35 21.06
C SER A 168 -7.71 -6.10 20.18
N LEU A 169 -7.13 -6.09 18.99
CA LEU A 169 -7.24 -4.98 18.04
C LEU A 169 -8.62 -4.94 17.36
N GLY A 170 -9.22 -6.10 17.12
CA GLY A 170 -10.51 -6.22 16.44
C GLY A 170 -10.53 -5.42 15.13
N ASP A 171 -11.51 -4.53 15.00
CA ASP A 171 -11.67 -3.66 13.83
C ASP A 171 -10.84 -2.36 13.90
N SER A 172 -10.14 -2.11 15.02
CA SER A 172 -9.36 -0.88 15.26
C SER A 172 -7.92 -0.99 14.76
N GLY A 173 -7.48 -2.17 14.32
CA GLY A 173 -6.11 -2.36 13.88
C GLY A 173 -5.82 -3.74 13.30
N ARG A 174 -4.56 -4.01 13.07
CA ARG A 174 -4.11 -5.33 12.61
C ARG A 174 -2.69 -5.64 13.07
N ILE A 175 -2.36 -6.91 13.13
CA ILE A 175 -1.01 -7.43 13.25
C ILE A 175 -0.63 -8.19 11.99
N LEU A 176 0.59 -8.03 11.50
CA LEU A 176 1.17 -8.77 10.39
C LEU A 176 2.53 -9.31 10.80
N VAL A 177 2.70 -10.62 10.72
CA VAL A 177 3.98 -11.31 10.93
C VAL A 177 4.41 -11.93 9.61
N ARG A 178 5.62 -11.60 9.16
CA ARG A 178 6.15 -12.12 7.90
C ARG A 178 7.65 -12.32 7.92
N GLU A 179 8.11 -13.26 7.14
CA GLU A 179 9.53 -13.46 6.88
C GLU A 179 10.14 -12.30 6.10
N SER A 180 11.40 -11.97 6.40
CA SER A 180 12.21 -11.13 5.53
C SER A 180 12.70 -11.93 4.33
N GLY A 181 12.55 -11.39 3.13
CA GLY A 181 13.03 -12.05 1.91
C GLY A 181 14.56 -12.18 1.82
N THR A 182 15.29 -11.26 2.45
CA THR A 182 16.75 -11.12 2.30
C THR A 182 17.55 -11.34 3.56
N GLU A 183 16.94 -11.23 4.74
CA GLU A 183 17.62 -11.27 6.03
C GLU A 183 17.09 -12.41 6.91
N PRO A 184 17.90 -12.96 7.84
CA PRO A 184 17.47 -14.00 8.77
C PRO A 184 16.65 -13.43 9.92
N LEU A 185 15.49 -12.87 9.59
CA LEU A 185 14.58 -12.27 10.57
C LEU A 185 13.12 -12.41 10.17
N VAL A 186 12.26 -12.36 11.18
CA VAL A 186 10.83 -12.21 11.06
C VAL A 186 10.46 -10.76 11.39
N ARG A 187 9.59 -10.18 10.61
CA ARG A 187 9.07 -8.82 10.79
C ARG A 187 7.68 -8.88 11.38
N VAL A 188 7.51 -8.20 12.49
CA VAL A 188 6.22 -8.03 13.16
C VAL A 188 5.81 -6.58 12.99
N MET A 189 4.66 -6.36 12.41
CA MET A 189 4.06 -5.05 12.19
C MET A 189 2.70 -5.01 12.88
N VAL A 190 2.48 -3.96 13.65
CA VAL A 190 1.18 -3.65 14.25
C VAL A 190 0.76 -2.28 13.75
N GLU A 191 -0.47 -2.18 13.33
CA GLU A 191 -1.14 -0.93 12.99
C GLU A 191 -2.41 -0.81 13.82
N ALA A 192 -2.65 0.36 14.36
CA ALA A 192 -3.80 0.65 15.18
C ALA A 192 -4.29 2.09 14.95
N GLU A 193 -5.55 2.35 15.29
CA GLU A 193 -6.18 3.67 15.11
C GLU A 193 -5.48 4.76 15.95
N THR A 194 -4.90 4.37 17.08
CA THR A 194 -4.13 5.25 17.98
C THR A 194 -2.83 4.60 18.40
N ASP A 195 -1.86 5.42 18.87
CA ASP A 195 -0.58 4.93 19.41
C ASP A 195 -0.71 4.26 20.80
N GLU A 196 -1.88 4.32 21.42
CA GLU A 196 -2.13 3.85 22.79
C GLU A 196 -2.69 2.42 22.88
N ILE A 197 -2.81 1.73 21.75
CA ILE A 197 -3.32 0.35 21.66
C ILE A 197 -2.18 -0.67 21.59
#